data_4eb408d7fc3d4828b513cad74faf9273
#
_entry.id   4eb408d7fc3d4828b513cad74faf9273
#
_cell.length_a   1.000
_cell.length_b   1.000
_cell.length_c   1.000
_cell.angle_alpha   90.00
_cell.angle_beta   90.00
_cell.angle_gamma   90.00
#
_symmetry.space_group_name_H-M   'P 1'
#
loop_
_entity.id
_entity.type
_entity.pdbx_description
1 polymer ?
#
loop_
_entity_poly.entity_id
_entity_poly.type
_entity_poly.pdbx_seq_one_letter_code
_entity_poly.pdbx_strand_id
1 'polypeptide(L)'
;MITYLPDTNILIDALNGKRGCKEMLTNLVLRGHRLACCAVTVAELFSGIRAADIAKVEEFVSLLRWHATTPKIARLAGCWRYQYARIGIALALSDTLIAATGVEYGLTLITNNGKHFPMPELLRHTEVGS
;
A
#
# COMPACT_ATOMS: atom_id res chain seq x y z
N MET A 1 -9.59 -16.55 -0.76
CA MET A 1 -9.68 -15.08 -0.82
C MET A 1 -8.41 -14.47 -0.26
N ILE A 2 -7.86 -13.50 -0.99
CA ILE A 2 -6.67 -12.75 -0.58
C ILE A 2 -7.10 -11.32 -0.29
N THR A 3 -6.51 -10.70 0.73
CA THR A 3 -6.65 -9.27 0.97
C THR A 3 -5.36 -8.60 0.49
N TYR A 4 -5.49 -7.75 -0.52
CA TYR A 4 -4.38 -7.03 -1.12
C TYR A 4 -4.25 -5.64 -0.51
N LEU A 5 -3.00 -5.22 -0.30
CA LEU A 5 -2.68 -3.86 0.17
C LEU A 5 -1.95 -3.14 -0.97
N PRO A 6 -2.66 -2.34 -1.77
CA PRO A 6 -1.99 -1.52 -2.78
C PRO A 6 -1.14 -0.45 -2.10
N ASP A 7 0.08 -0.21 -2.59
CA ASP A 7 0.85 0.94 -2.12
C ASP A 7 0.22 2.24 -2.65
N THR A 8 0.68 3.37 -2.15
CA THR A 8 0.08 4.66 -2.46
C THR A 8 0.09 4.95 -3.96
N ASN A 9 1.18 4.61 -4.66
CA ASN A 9 1.29 4.89 -6.10
C ASN A 9 0.30 4.08 -6.92
N ILE A 10 0.03 2.84 -6.54
CA ILE A 10 -1.01 2.04 -7.18
C ILE A 10 -2.39 2.69 -7.03
N LEU A 11 -2.70 3.18 -5.84
CA LEU A 11 -3.98 3.86 -5.59
C LEU A 11 -4.09 5.16 -6.40
N ILE A 12 -3.02 5.94 -6.44
CA ILE A 12 -2.97 7.17 -7.24
C ILE A 12 -3.17 6.87 -8.73
N ASP A 13 -2.47 5.87 -9.25
CA ASP A 13 -2.59 5.48 -10.65
C ASP A 13 -4.00 4.97 -10.97
N ALA A 14 -4.62 4.23 -10.07
CA ALA A 14 -5.99 3.77 -10.24
C ALA A 14 -6.97 4.94 -10.31
N LEU A 15 -6.83 5.93 -9.43
CA LEU A 15 -7.68 7.13 -9.43
C LEU A 15 -7.49 7.97 -10.70
N ASN A 16 -6.29 7.98 -11.25
CA ASN A 16 -5.95 8.77 -12.44
C ASN A 16 -6.10 7.98 -13.75
N GLY A 17 -6.56 6.73 -13.69
CA GLY A 17 -6.72 5.89 -14.87
C GLY A 17 -5.42 5.53 -15.56
N LYS A 18 -4.31 5.42 -14.81
CA LYS A 18 -2.99 5.15 -15.35
C LYS A 18 -2.55 3.71 -15.14
N ARG A 19 -1.72 3.21 -16.07
CA ARG A 19 -1.00 1.92 -16.00
C ARG A 19 -1.89 0.71 -15.76
N GLY A 20 -3.17 0.78 -16.14
CA GLY A 20 -4.10 -0.33 -15.95
C GLY A 20 -4.40 -0.66 -14.50
N CYS A 21 -4.06 0.20 -13.54
CA CYS A 21 -4.23 -0.08 -12.12
C CYS A 21 -5.70 -0.19 -11.73
N LYS A 22 -6.56 0.68 -12.27
CA LYS A 22 -8.00 0.63 -11.99
C LYS A 22 -8.60 -0.70 -12.40
N GLU A 23 -8.29 -1.15 -13.62
CA GLU A 23 -8.77 -2.40 -14.18
C GLU A 23 -8.24 -3.60 -13.39
N MET A 24 -6.98 -3.56 -13.00
CA MET A 24 -6.37 -4.63 -12.22
C MET A 24 -7.02 -4.76 -10.84
N LEU A 25 -7.21 -3.65 -10.13
CA LEU A 25 -7.88 -3.67 -8.83
C LEU A 25 -9.33 -4.12 -8.94
N THR A 26 -10.05 -3.65 -9.96
CA THR A 26 -11.43 -4.07 -10.22
C THR A 26 -11.51 -5.56 -10.45
N ASN A 27 -10.60 -6.11 -11.26
CA ASN A 27 -10.56 -7.55 -11.52
C ASN A 27 -10.33 -8.38 -10.26
N LEU A 28 -9.45 -7.92 -9.37
CA LEU A 28 -9.22 -8.61 -8.11
C LEU A 28 -10.50 -8.67 -7.25
N VAL A 29 -11.22 -7.56 -7.18
CA VAL A 29 -12.49 -7.51 -6.44
C VAL A 29 -13.54 -8.42 -7.08
N LEU A 30 -13.63 -8.41 -8.41
CA LEU A 30 -14.58 -9.27 -9.12
C LEU A 30 -14.28 -10.75 -8.94
N ARG A 31 -13.02 -11.12 -8.67
CA ARG A 31 -12.62 -12.49 -8.37
C ARG A 31 -12.86 -12.88 -6.90
N GLY A 32 -13.43 -11.99 -6.10
CA GLY A 32 -13.74 -12.25 -4.69
C GLY A 32 -12.64 -11.87 -3.72
N HIS A 33 -11.60 -11.17 -4.17
CA HIS A 33 -10.55 -10.67 -3.29
C HIS A 33 -10.93 -9.32 -2.68
N ARG A 34 -10.18 -8.89 -1.68
CA ARG A 34 -10.42 -7.62 -0.98
C ARG A 34 -9.24 -6.69 -1.15
N LEU A 35 -9.53 -5.40 -1.09
CA LEU A 35 -8.52 -4.35 -1.12
C LEU A 35 -8.48 -3.65 0.23
N ALA A 36 -7.28 -3.48 0.76
CA ALA A 36 -7.03 -2.86 2.07
C ALA A 36 -6.38 -1.50 1.92
N CYS A 37 -6.48 -0.72 2.97
CA CYS A 37 -5.74 0.54 3.13
C CYS A 37 -5.30 0.67 4.59
N CYS A 38 -4.42 1.62 4.84
CA CYS A 38 -3.98 1.96 6.19
C CYS A 38 -3.77 3.48 6.29
N ALA A 39 -3.51 3.97 7.49
CA ALA A 39 -3.35 5.40 7.73
C ALA A 39 -2.34 6.05 6.79
N VAL A 40 -1.21 5.36 6.55
CA VAL A 40 -0.13 5.90 5.71
C VAL A 40 -0.56 6.05 4.26
N THR A 41 -1.14 5.01 3.66
CA THR A 41 -1.56 5.07 2.26
C THR A 41 -2.64 6.13 2.06
N VAL A 42 -3.58 6.21 2.98
CA VAL A 42 -4.67 7.19 2.91
C VAL A 42 -4.14 8.62 3.10
N ALA A 43 -3.26 8.83 4.08
CA ALA A 43 -2.67 10.15 4.31
C ALA A 43 -1.87 10.63 3.09
N GLU A 44 -1.07 9.74 2.49
CA GLU A 44 -0.31 10.08 1.28
C GLU A 44 -1.24 10.37 0.11
N LEU A 45 -2.32 9.61 -0.02
CA LEU A 45 -3.30 9.81 -1.08
C LEU A 45 -3.93 11.22 -1.00
N PHE A 46 -4.35 11.63 0.20
CA PHE A 46 -4.95 12.94 0.39
C PHE A 46 -3.95 14.08 0.33
N SER A 47 -2.66 13.83 0.58
CA SER A 47 -1.65 14.89 0.61
C SER A 47 -1.43 15.56 -0.74
N GLY A 48 -1.77 14.91 -1.84
CA GLY A 48 -1.52 15.41 -3.19
C GLY A 48 -2.78 15.75 -3.98
N ILE A 49 -3.97 15.75 -3.39
CA ILE A 49 -5.21 15.96 -4.15
C ILE A 49 -5.73 17.39 -4.01
N ARG A 50 -6.41 17.86 -5.06
CA ARG A 50 -7.08 19.16 -5.07
C ARG A 50 -8.38 19.09 -4.29
N ALA A 51 -8.82 20.23 -3.74
CA ALA A 51 -10.07 20.31 -2.99
C ALA A 51 -11.27 19.79 -3.80
N ALA A 52 -11.28 20.03 -5.11
CA ALA A 52 -12.36 19.57 -5.98
C ALA A 52 -12.48 18.04 -6.08
N ASP A 53 -11.40 17.31 -5.78
CA ASP A 53 -11.34 15.85 -5.92
C ASP A 53 -11.52 15.12 -4.58
N ILE A 54 -11.61 15.83 -3.47
CA ILE A 54 -11.68 15.22 -2.14
C ILE A 54 -12.85 14.25 -2.02
N ALA A 55 -14.04 14.64 -2.45
CA ALA A 55 -15.23 13.78 -2.35
C ALA A 55 -15.06 12.47 -3.14
N LYS A 56 -14.46 12.54 -4.32
CA LYS A 56 -14.18 11.37 -5.16
C LYS A 56 -13.22 10.41 -4.46
N VAL A 57 -12.18 10.95 -3.84
CA VAL A 57 -11.18 10.14 -3.15
C VAL A 57 -11.78 9.53 -1.88
N GLU A 58 -12.59 10.27 -1.13
CA GLU A 58 -13.29 9.74 0.04
C GLU A 58 -14.19 8.56 -0.34
N GLU A 59 -14.93 8.68 -1.44
CA GLU A 59 -15.76 7.59 -1.93
C GLU A 59 -14.92 6.36 -2.26
N PHE A 60 -13.82 6.54 -2.95
CA PHE A 60 -12.90 5.44 -3.28
C PHE A 60 -12.34 4.77 -2.02
N VAL A 61 -11.87 5.55 -1.06
CA VAL A 61 -11.31 5.02 0.20
C VAL A 61 -12.36 4.25 0.99
N SER A 62 -13.63 4.68 0.93
CA SER A 62 -14.71 3.99 1.66
C SER A 62 -14.94 2.56 1.19
N LEU A 63 -14.46 2.20 -0.01
CA LEU A 63 -14.56 0.85 -0.55
C LEU A 63 -13.42 -0.06 -0.08
N LEU A 64 -12.39 0.50 0.55
CA LEU A 64 -11.22 -0.23 0.99
C LEU A 64 -11.38 -0.69 2.44
N ARG A 65 -10.76 -1.82 2.78
CA ARG A 65 -10.71 -2.32 4.14
C ARG A 65 -9.63 -1.58 4.92
N TRP A 66 -10.03 -0.89 5.96
CA TRP A 66 -9.10 -0.17 6.83
C TRP A 66 -8.38 -1.12 7.78
N HIS A 67 -7.05 -1.00 7.87
CA HIS A 67 -6.24 -1.72 8.85
C HIS A 67 -5.46 -0.71 9.69
N ALA A 68 -5.65 -0.77 11.00
CA ALA A 68 -5.07 0.20 11.92
C ALA A 68 -3.56 0.02 12.06
N THR A 69 -2.85 1.14 12.16
CA THR A 69 -1.42 1.17 12.48
C THR A 69 -1.26 1.08 14.00
N THR A 70 -0.86 -0.09 14.48
CA THR A 70 -0.71 -0.36 15.91
C THR A 70 0.70 0.00 16.40
N PRO A 71 0.92 0.07 17.74
CA PRO A 71 2.28 0.23 18.27
C PRO A 71 3.25 -0.85 17.79
N LYS A 72 2.79 -2.08 17.64
CA LYS A 72 3.60 -3.18 17.12
C LYS A 72 4.05 -2.93 15.69
N ILE A 73 3.14 -2.45 14.83
CA ILE A 73 3.46 -2.09 13.45
C ILE A 73 4.46 -0.94 13.41
N ALA A 74 4.26 0.08 14.22
CA ALA A 74 5.18 1.23 14.29
C ALA A 74 6.59 0.80 14.68
N ARG A 75 6.70 -0.09 15.68
CA ARG A 75 7.99 -0.63 16.13
C ARG A 75 8.67 -1.42 15.02
N LEU A 76 7.95 -2.31 14.38
CA LEU A 76 8.50 -3.14 13.30
C LEU A 76 9.02 -2.27 12.16
N ALA A 77 8.25 -1.27 11.75
CA ALA A 77 8.64 -0.35 10.69
C ALA A 77 9.92 0.41 11.03
N GLY A 78 10.01 0.94 12.24
CA GLY A 78 11.19 1.66 12.71
C GLY A 78 12.42 0.77 12.80
N CYS A 79 12.27 -0.45 13.32
CA CYS A 79 13.37 -1.42 13.40
C CYS A 79 13.87 -1.80 12.00
N TRP A 80 13.00 -2.04 11.05
CA TRP A 80 13.41 -2.34 9.67
C TRP A 80 14.19 -1.18 9.06
N ARG A 81 13.69 0.04 9.22
CA ARG A 81 14.35 1.23 8.67
C ARG A 81 15.78 1.33 9.21
N TYR A 82 15.97 1.11 10.50
CA TYR A 82 17.28 1.11 11.13
C TYR A 82 18.17 -0.01 10.59
N GLN A 83 17.65 -1.26 10.57
CA GLN A 83 18.41 -2.43 10.15
C GLN A 83 18.87 -2.33 8.70
N TYR A 84 17.98 -1.91 7.80
CA TYR A 84 18.35 -1.76 6.39
C TYR A 84 19.33 -0.63 6.16
N ALA A 85 19.22 0.46 6.91
CA ALA A 85 20.19 1.55 6.81
C ALA A 85 21.59 1.09 7.16
N ARG A 86 21.74 0.16 8.10
CA ARG A 86 23.06 -0.37 8.49
C ARG A 86 23.72 -1.17 7.38
N ILE A 87 22.98 -1.69 6.43
CA ILE A 87 23.54 -2.40 5.27
C ILE A 87 23.46 -1.56 4.00
N GLY A 88 23.30 -0.24 4.15
CA GLY A 88 23.38 0.70 3.03
C GLY A 88 22.08 0.89 2.27
N ILE A 89 20.96 0.41 2.79
CA ILE A 89 19.65 0.55 2.14
C ILE A 89 18.80 1.56 2.88
N ALA A 90 18.57 2.73 2.26
CA ALA A 90 17.74 3.78 2.82
C ALA A 90 16.28 3.56 2.40
N LEU A 91 15.42 3.21 3.35
CA LEU A 91 14.00 3.02 3.11
C LEU A 91 13.21 4.21 3.62
N ALA A 92 12.17 4.62 2.88
CA ALA A 92 11.26 5.64 3.35
C ALA A 92 10.44 5.11 4.53
N LEU A 93 10.19 5.96 5.52
CA LEU A 93 9.39 5.55 6.68
C LEU A 93 7.99 5.12 6.28
N SER A 94 7.37 5.81 5.33
CA SER A 94 6.04 5.42 4.82
C SER A 94 6.05 4.00 4.23
N ASP A 95 7.10 3.64 3.47
CA ASP A 95 7.20 2.31 2.88
C ASP A 95 7.35 1.22 3.95
N THR A 96 8.16 1.48 4.99
CA THR A 96 8.32 0.51 6.07
C THR A 96 7.03 0.35 6.89
N LEU A 97 6.26 1.41 7.06
CA LEU A 97 4.95 1.33 7.73
C LEU A 97 3.93 0.54 6.91
N ILE A 98 3.91 0.73 5.59
CA ILE A 98 3.05 -0.04 4.69
C ILE A 98 3.44 -1.53 4.75
N ALA A 99 4.73 -1.83 4.64
CA ALA A 99 5.24 -3.20 4.69
C ALA A 99 4.90 -3.87 6.03
N ALA A 100 5.09 -3.17 7.13
CA ALA A 100 4.80 -3.70 8.47
C ALA A 100 3.30 -4.00 8.64
N THR A 101 2.44 -3.16 8.08
CA THR A 101 0.99 -3.41 8.05
C THR A 101 0.69 -4.68 7.28
N GLY A 102 1.31 -4.85 6.11
CA GLY A 102 1.14 -6.05 5.29
C GLY A 102 1.54 -7.32 6.04
N VAL A 103 2.69 -7.31 6.69
CA VAL A 103 3.18 -8.48 7.43
C VAL A 103 2.29 -8.78 8.63
N GLU A 104 1.93 -7.77 9.41
CA GLU A 104 1.16 -7.96 10.64
C GLU A 104 -0.24 -8.51 10.38
N TYR A 105 -0.88 -8.07 9.31
CA TYR A 105 -2.24 -8.51 8.99
C TYR A 105 -2.30 -9.59 7.90
N GLY A 106 -1.16 -10.08 7.43
CA GLY A 106 -1.12 -11.12 6.41
C GLY A 106 -1.65 -10.65 5.06
N LEU A 107 -1.41 -9.39 4.71
CA LEU A 107 -1.86 -8.81 3.44
C LEU A 107 -0.82 -9.00 2.35
N THR A 108 -1.28 -9.05 1.11
CA THR A 108 -0.38 -9.13 -0.05
C THR A 108 -0.21 -7.74 -0.65
N LEU A 109 1.02 -7.24 -0.64
CA LEU A 109 1.34 -5.93 -1.18
C LEU A 109 1.24 -5.92 -2.70
N ILE A 110 0.65 -4.87 -3.26
CA ILE A 110 0.70 -4.58 -4.70
C ILE A 110 1.56 -3.33 -4.89
N THR A 111 2.65 -3.47 -5.64
CA THR A 111 3.57 -2.35 -5.89
C THR A 111 4.25 -2.46 -7.24
N ASN A 112 4.58 -1.32 -7.83
CA ASN A 112 5.45 -1.21 -9.01
C ASN A 112 6.92 -1.01 -8.62
N ASN A 113 7.20 -0.81 -7.32
CA ASN A 113 8.52 -0.45 -6.83
C ASN A 113 9.01 -1.50 -5.84
N GLY A 114 9.13 -2.75 -6.30
CA GLY A 114 9.52 -3.87 -5.43
C GLY A 114 10.80 -3.64 -4.63
N LYS A 115 11.74 -2.88 -5.18
CA LYS A 115 13.00 -2.57 -4.49
C LYS A 115 12.82 -1.70 -3.25
N HIS A 116 11.69 -0.99 -3.13
CA HIS A 116 11.37 -0.20 -1.93
C HIS A 116 10.86 -1.08 -0.80
N PHE A 117 10.61 -2.37 -1.08
CA PHE A 117 10.03 -3.31 -0.12
C PHE A 117 10.85 -4.61 -0.11
N PRO A 118 12.11 -4.55 0.37
CA PRO A 118 13.03 -5.71 0.31
C PRO A 118 12.78 -6.77 1.37
N MET A 119 11.81 -6.57 2.29
CA MET A 119 11.57 -7.47 3.40
C MET A 119 11.07 -8.84 2.91
N PRO A 120 11.80 -9.95 3.17
CA PRO A 120 11.38 -11.26 2.68
C PRO A 120 10.09 -11.77 3.32
N GLU A 121 9.73 -11.27 4.49
CA GLU A 121 8.51 -11.68 5.19
C GLU A 121 7.23 -11.18 4.52
N LEU A 122 7.34 -10.17 3.66
CA LEU A 122 6.21 -9.51 3.01
C LEU A 122 5.72 -10.30 1.80
N LEU A 123 4.42 -10.59 1.75
CA LEU A 123 3.79 -11.18 0.57
C LEU A 123 3.61 -10.10 -0.50
N ARG A 124 3.90 -10.43 -1.76
CA ARG A 124 3.88 -9.46 -2.86
C ARG A 124 3.14 -9.97 -4.07
N HIS A 125 2.45 -9.05 -4.75
CA HIS A 125 1.84 -9.26 -6.05
C HIS A 125 2.67 -8.43 -7.06
N THR A 126 3.33 -9.06 -8.00
CA THR A 126 4.34 -8.43 -8.83
C THR A 126 3.96 -8.31 -10.31
N GLU A 127 2.71 -8.51 -10.66
CA GLU A 127 2.27 -8.46 -12.06
C GLU A 127 2.05 -7.05 -12.59
N VAL A 128 2.00 -6.05 -11.70
CA VAL A 128 1.67 -4.68 -12.09
C VAL A 128 2.89 -3.96 -12.64
N GLY A 129 2.75 -3.38 -13.82
CA GLY A 129 3.81 -2.57 -14.41
C GLY A 129 5.02 -3.34 -14.89
N SER A 130 4.90 -4.64 -14.97
CA SER A 130 5.96 -5.49 -15.52
C SER A 130 6.06 -5.35 -17.04
#